data_e8ed2ee1f4d369c4a4cc1448e023d860
#
_entry.id   e8ed2ee1f4d369c4a4cc1448e023d860
#
_cell.length_a   1.000
_cell.length_b   1.000
_cell.length_c   1.000
_cell.angle_alpha   90.00
_cell.angle_beta   90.00
_cell.angle_gamma   90.00
#
_symmetry.space_group_name_H-M   'P 1'
#
loop_
_entity.id
_entity.type
_entity.pdbx_description
1 polymer ?
#
loop_
_entity_poly.entity_id
_entity_poly.type
_entity_poly.pdbx_seq_one_letter_code
_entity_poly.pdbx_strand_id
1 'polypeptide(L)'
;MDKQKCAIIGCGAVGATIAFALTQKSLFSELVLIDANKARAEGEAMDLSHGLPFAHPMKVYAGDYCDISDCFLIIITAGTA
;
A
#
# COMPACT_ATOMS: atom_id res chain seq x y z
N MET A 1 -11.96 7.93 16.07
CA MET A 1 -11.95 7.72 14.63
C MET A 1 -11.29 6.39 14.30
N ASP A 2 -12.00 5.57 13.59
CA ASP A 2 -11.46 4.28 13.24
C ASP A 2 -10.35 4.41 12.21
N LYS A 3 -9.30 3.70 12.46
CA LYS A 3 -8.22 3.63 11.49
C LYS A 3 -8.59 2.59 10.45
N GLN A 4 -8.49 2.96 9.20
CA GLN A 4 -8.76 2.05 8.12
C GLN A 4 -7.47 1.69 7.43
N LYS A 5 -7.31 0.41 7.22
CA LYS A 5 -6.11 -0.16 6.63
C LYS A 5 -6.45 -0.74 5.28
N CYS A 6 -5.60 -0.48 4.32
CA CYS A 6 -5.75 -1.00 2.97
C CYS A 6 -4.53 -1.84 2.62
N ALA A 7 -4.74 -2.93 1.92
CA ALA A 7 -3.65 -3.76 1.43
C ALA A 7 -3.69 -3.81 -0.09
N ILE A 8 -2.53 -3.75 -0.70
CA ILE A 8 -2.39 -3.96 -2.14
C ILE A 8 -1.47 -5.16 -2.34
N ILE A 9 -1.98 -6.17 -3.00
CA ILE A 9 -1.23 -7.37 -3.32
C ILE A 9 -0.81 -7.29 -4.77
N GLY A 10 0.49 -7.22 -5.02
CA GLY A 10 1.05 -7.02 -6.34
C GLY A 10 1.52 -5.59 -6.50
N CYS A 11 2.84 -5.40 -6.59
CA CYS A 11 3.43 -4.07 -6.68
C CYS A 11 4.05 -3.79 -8.05
N GLY A 12 3.42 -4.33 -9.09
CA GLY A 12 3.79 -3.97 -10.45
C GLY A 12 3.26 -2.58 -10.79
N ALA A 13 3.28 -2.24 -12.08
CA ALA A 13 2.90 -0.89 -12.50
C ALA A 13 1.50 -0.51 -12.07
N VAL A 14 0.53 -1.41 -12.18
CA VAL A 14 -0.84 -1.11 -11.82
C VAL A 14 -0.97 -0.93 -10.32
N GLY A 15 -0.37 -1.84 -9.53
CA GLY A 15 -0.42 -1.74 -8.08
C GLY A 15 0.22 -0.47 -7.58
N ALA A 16 1.37 -0.10 -8.15
CA ALA A 16 2.07 1.11 -7.76
C ALA A 16 1.23 2.36 -8.06
N THR A 17 0.55 2.37 -9.20
CA THR A 17 -0.30 3.50 -9.58
C THR A 17 -1.46 3.64 -8.62
N ILE A 18 -2.09 2.53 -8.26
CA ILE A 18 -3.20 2.55 -7.31
C ILE A 18 -2.71 3.00 -5.94
N ALA A 19 -1.56 2.49 -5.51
CA ALA A 19 -1.00 2.86 -4.22
C ALA A 19 -0.73 4.35 -4.16
N PHE A 20 -0.16 4.92 -5.21
CA PHE A 20 0.09 6.35 -5.25
C PHE A 20 -1.20 7.14 -5.12
N ALA A 21 -2.23 6.74 -5.88
CA ALA A 21 -3.51 7.43 -5.82
C ALA A 21 -4.09 7.40 -4.41
N LEU A 22 -3.99 6.26 -3.73
CA LEU A 22 -4.53 6.14 -2.39
C LEU A 22 -3.80 7.01 -1.38
N THR A 23 -2.49 7.17 -1.54
CA THR A 23 -1.73 8.02 -0.62
C THR A 23 -2.12 9.49 -0.76
N GLN A 24 -2.69 9.89 -1.90
CA GLN A 24 -3.08 11.28 -2.13
C GLN A 24 -4.51 11.57 -1.68
N LYS A 25 -5.28 10.56 -1.29
CA LYS A 25 -6.71 10.72 -1.07
C LYS A 25 -7.14 10.80 0.39
N SER A 26 -6.29 10.52 1.32
CA SER A 26 -6.64 10.56 2.75
C SER A 26 -7.73 9.59 3.14
N LEU A 27 -7.93 8.53 2.38
CA LEU A 27 -9.00 7.59 2.67
C LEU A 27 -8.62 6.56 3.72
N PHE A 28 -7.33 6.31 3.86
CA PHE A 28 -6.83 5.29 4.77
C PHE A 28 -5.72 5.86 5.63
N SER A 29 -5.55 5.29 6.79
CA SER A 29 -4.46 5.69 7.67
C SER A 29 -3.25 4.77 7.53
N GLU A 30 -3.45 3.63 6.90
CA GLU A 30 -2.39 2.64 6.79
C GLU A 30 -2.50 1.90 5.46
N LEU A 31 -1.37 1.71 4.80
CA LEU A 31 -1.32 1.02 3.53
C LEU A 31 -0.19 0.00 3.58
N VAL A 32 -0.54 -1.28 3.41
CA VAL A 32 0.47 -2.34 3.37
C VAL A 32 0.59 -2.85 1.94
N LEU A 33 1.83 -2.96 1.48
CA LEU A 33 2.14 -3.46 0.15
C LEU A 33 2.69 -4.86 0.26
N ILE A 34 2.13 -5.77 -0.50
CA ILE A 34 2.50 -7.18 -0.45
C ILE A 34 2.86 -7.64 -1.85
N ASP A 35 4.02 -8.25 -2.00
CA ASP A 35 4.47 -8.76 -3.27
C ASP A 35 5.34 -9.97 -3.03
N ALA A 36 5.28 -10.95 -3.92
CA ALA A 36 6.16 -12.10 -3.83
C ALA A 36 7.62 -11.66 -3.87
N ASN A 37 7.89 -10.59 -4.59
CA ASN A 37 9.20 -9.95 -4.56
C ASN A 37 9.19 -8.91 -3.45
N LYS A 38 9.68 -9.30 -2.29
CA LYS A 38 9.62 -8.44 -1.12
C LYS A 38 10.44 -7.16 -1.28
N ALA A 39 11.55 -7.24 -1.97
CA ALA A 39 12.38 -6.06 -2.22
C ALA A 39 11.62 -5.02 -3.04
N ARG A 40 10.79 -5.48 -3.99
CA ARG A 40 9.97 -4.56 -4.78
C ARG A 40 8.96 -3.85 -3.89
N ALA A 41 8.31 -4.59 -3.01
CA ALA A 41 7.33 -3.98 -2.11
C ALA A 41 8.00 -2.98 -1.18
N GLU A 42 9.17 -3.32 -0.67
CA GLU A 42 9.91 -2.41 0.22
C GLU A 42 10.33 -1.13 -0.49
N GLY A 43 10.82 -1.26 -1.72
CA GLY A 43 11.23 -0.10 -2.49
C GLY A 43 10.05 0.81 -2.79
N GLU A 44 8.92 0.22 -3.17
CA GLU A 44 7.73 0.98 -3.47
C GLU A 44 7.20 1.69 -2.22
N ALA A 45 7.20 1.01 -1.08
CA ALA A 45 6.74 1.60 0.17
C ALA A 45 7.61 2.80 0.56
N MET A 46 8.91 2.68 0.36
CA MET A 46 9.82 3.77 0.66
C MET A 46 9.55 4.98 -0.23
N ASP A 47 9.37 4.75 -1.53
CA ASP A 47 9.09 5.83 -2.45
C ASP A 47 7.79 6.54 -2.10
N LEU A 48 6.75 5.78 -1.79
CA LEU A 48 5.47 6.35 -1.43
C LEU A 48 5.54 7.15 -0.14
N SER A 49 6.29 6.63 0.83
CA SER A 49 6.43 7.33 2.11
C SER A 49 7.08 8.69 1.94
N HIS A 50 8.04 8.79 1.02
CA HIS A 50 8.72 10.05 0.78
C HIS A 50 7.83 11.08 0.10
N GLY A 51 6.78 10.63 -0.58
CA GLY A 51 5.88 11.52 -1.30
C GLY A 51 4.56 11.79 -0.60
N LEU A 52 4.43 11.40 0.66
CA LEU A 52 3.17 11.61 1.36
C LEU A 52 2.87 13.09 1.58
N PRO A 53 1.60 13.49 1.39
CA PRO A 53 1.23 14.86 1.70
C PRO A 53 1.42 15.17 3.17
N PHE A 54 1.89 16.36 3.44
CA PHE A 54 2.14 16.79 4.81
C PHE A 54 0.87 16.75 5.67
N ALA A 55 -0.24 17.17 5.06
CA ALA A 55 -1.50 17.29 5.78
C ALA A 55 -2.20 15.96 6.02
N HIS A 56 -1.77 14.90 5.35
CA HIS A 56 -2.45 13.61 5.43
C HIS A 56 -1.46 12.49 5.65
N PRO A 57 -0.91 12.40 6.86
CA PRO A 57 0.07 11.35 7.14
C PRO A 57 -0.57 9.97 7.05
N MET A 58 0.20 9.03 6.56
CA MET A 58 -0.25 7.67 6.39
C MET A 58 0.95 6.75 6.64
N LYS A 59 0.69 5.61 7.25
CA LYS A 59 1.73 4.60 7.43
C LYS A 59 1.76 3.69 6.22
N VAL A 60 2.87 3.69 5.49
CA VAL A 60 3.04 2.87 4.30
C VAL A 60 4.22 1.94 4.52
N TYR A 61 3.99 0.64 4.33
CA TYR A 61 5.05 -0.33 4.58
C TYR A 61 4.83 -1.60 3.76
N ALA A 62 5.91 -2.35 3.58
CA ALA A 62 5.84 -3.66 2.95
C ALA A 62 5.52 -4.69 4.02
N GLY A 63 4.62 -5.61 3.72
CA GLY A 63 4.21 -6.61 4.68
C GLY A 63 4.03 -7.97 4.04
N ASP A 64 3.44 -8.86 4.81
CA ASP A 64 3.18 -10.23 4.40
C ASP A 64 1.68 -10.50 4.40
N TYR A 65 1.29 -11.68 3.91
CA TYR A 65 -0.13 -12.01 3.82
C TYR A 65 -0.81 -12.03 5.17
N CYS A 66 -0.09 -12.27 6.24
CA CYS A 66 -0.70 -12.23 7.57
C CYS A 66 -1.15 -10.83 7.95
N ASP A 67 -0.65 -9.81 7.26
CA ASP A 67 -1.02 -8.42 7.58
C ASP A 67 -2.37 -8.02 7.01
N ILE A 68 -3.01 -8.88 6.22
CA ILE A 68 -4.30 -8.50 5.62
C ILE A 68 -5.49 -8.81 6.50
N SER A 69 -5.29 -9.50 7.60
CA SER A 69 -6.41 -9.96 8.41
C SER A 69 -7.25 -8.84 9.00
N ASP A 70 -6.66 -7.67 9.20
CA ASP A 70 -7.36 -6.52 9.76
C ASP A 70 -7.57 -5.41 8.74
N CYS A 71 -7.43 -5.71 7.46
CA CYS A 71 -7.61 -4.71 6.42
C CYS A 71 -9.09 -4.46 6.15
N PHE A 72 -9.43 -3.19 5.96
CA PHE A 72 -10.75 -2.80 5.53
C PHE A 72 -10.95 -3.10 4.05
N LEU A 73 -9.90 -2.91 3.25
CA LEU A 73 -9.96 -3.12 1.82
C LEU A 73 -8.69 -3.82 1.35
N ILE A 74 -8.86 -4.81 0.50
CA ILE A 74 -7.74 -5.53 -0.09
C ILE A 74 -7.87 -5.44 -1.59
N ILE A 75 -6.86 -4.90 -2.25
CA ILE A 75 -6.84 -4.75 -3.70
C ILE A 75 -5.80 -5.72 -4.25
N ILE A 76 -6.23 -6.60 -5.14
CA ILE A 76 -5.36 -7.59 -5.73
C ILE A 76 -5.07 -7.20 -7.16
N THR A 77 -3.82 -6.85 -7.42
CA THR A 77 -3.38 -6.51 -8.77
C THR A 77 -2.34 -7.51 -9.24
N ALA A 78 -2.35 -8.70 -8.67
CA ALA A 78 -1.39 -9.72 -8.99
C ALA A 78 -1.61 -10.15 -10.41
N GLY A 79 -1.07 -9.42 -11.30
CA GLY A 79 -1.13 -9.74 -12.69
C GLY A 79 0.11 -10.46 -13.07
N THR A 80 0.08 -11.00 -14.24
CA THR A 80 1.27 -11.53 -14.82
C THR A 80 2.10 -10.38 -15.34
N ALA A 81 3.35 -10.59 -15.27
CA ALA A 81 4.26 -9.62 -15.85
C ALA A 81 4.07 -9.56 -17.36
#